data_0ddbfcb536555626da72355eedaf4fbe
#
_entry.id   0ddbfcb536555626da72355eedaf4fbe
#
_cell.length_a   1.000
_cell.length_b   1.000
_cell.length_c   1.000
_cell.angle_alpha   90.00
_cell.angle_beta   90.00
_cell.angle_gamma   90.00
#
_symmetry.space_group_name_H-M   'P 1'
#
loop_
_entity.id
_entity.type
_entity.pdbx_description
1 polymer ?
#
loop_
_entity_poly.entity_id
_entity_poly.type
_entity_poly.pdbx_seq_one_letter_code
_entity_poly.pdbx_strand_id
1 'polypeptide(L)'
;MIRRRAFITLLGGAAATWPLAAKAQQSTMPVIGYLSGREANDKLEAAFHRGLKEAGFIEGQNVRIDYRWAQGQYDRLPGLVAELLRRPVDVLVATGGTLSALAAKTATTSIPIVFVIGSDPIKFGLVASLNRPGGNATGVSFLVNVLTAKQFELLHEMVPRAKLIGFLVNPTNPNTESDTRNVRAAAGSLGLLLNVLNASSEHDIDAAFAALAQQRADALLVSTDPYFQIRADQVAALAARHAMPTMYSFRENVTAGGLMSYAPSITDAARQAGVYTGRILAGQTPTDLPVVQPTKFEFVINLRAAKALSLTVPDKLLVAADEVIE
;
A
#
# COMPACT_ATOMS: atom_id res chain seq x y z
N MET A 1 -6.68 81.66 -36.65
CA MET A 1 -7.88 81.18 -35.93
C MET A 1 -8.10 79.74 -36.31
N ILE A 2 -7.62 78.84 -35.57
CA ILE A 2 -7.76 77.37 -35.80
C ILE A 2 -8.96 76.90 -34.96
N ARG A 3 -9.94 76.32 -35.62
CA ARG A 3 -11.23 75.94 -35.03
C ARG A 3 -11.09 74.79 -34.03
N ARG A 4 -11.48 75.08 -32.83
CA ARG A 4 -11.48 74.12 -31.66
C ARG A 4 -12.42 72.88 -31.78
N ARG A 5 -12.96 72.61 -32.97
CA ARG A 5 -13.96 71.53 -33.19
C ARG A 5 -13.41 70.24 -33.79
N ALA A 6 -12.15 70.17 -34.19
CA ALA A 6 -11.61 69.00 -34.87
C ALA A 6 -10.76 68.08 -33.90
N PHE A 7 -10.64 68.41 -32.58
CA PHE A 7 -9.81 67.65 -31.64
C PHE A 7 -10.62 66.70 -30.74
N ILE A 8 -11.93 66.73 -30.80
CA ILE A 8 -12.80 65.89 -29.91
C ILE A 8 -13.31 64.62 -30.61
N THR A 9 -13.14 64.45 -31.90
CA THR A 9 -13.64 63.32 -32.68
C THR A 9 -12.57 62.21 -32.87
N LEU A 10 -11.32 62.41 -32.42
CA LEU A 10 -10.23 61.41 -32.55
C LEU A 10 -9.90 60.65 -31.26
N LEU A 11 -10.54 61.00 -30.13
CA LEU A 11 -10.32 60.29 -28.83
C LEU A 11 -11.49 59.39 -28.44
N GLY A 12 -12.54 59.25 -29.24
CA GLY A 12 -13.70 58.42 -28.99
C GLY A 12 -13.68 57.03 -29.65
N GLY A 13 -12.67 56.74 -30.49
CA GLY A 13 -12.64 55.51 -31.30
C GLY A 13 -11.69 54.41 -30.85
N ALA A 14 -10.86 54.63 -29.83
CA ALA A 14 -9.85 53.68 -29.43
C ALA A 14 -10.16 52.86 -28.15
N ALA A 15 -11.35 53.05 -27.56
CA ALA A 15 -11.72 52.38 -26.32
C ALA A 15 -12.68 51.17 -26.49
N ALA A 16 -12.99 50.76 -27.74
CA ALA A 16 -14.01 49.73 -27.97
C ALA A 16 -13.52 48.44 -28.63
N THR A 17 -12.22 48.19 -28.71
CA THR A 17 -11.68 46.89 -29.20
C THR A 17 -10.55 46.38 -28.37
N TRP A 18 -10.72 46.29 -27.04
CA TRP A 18 -9.99 45.29 -26.30
C TRP A 18 -10.83 44.03 -26.43
N PRO A 19 -10.41 43.03 -27.24
CA PRO A 19 -11.08 41.77 -27.19
C PRO A 19 -10.86 41.26 -25.75
N LEU A 20 -11.96 41.03 -25.07
CA LEU A 20 -12.06 40.15 -23.89
C LEU A 20 -11.64 38.72 -24.30
N ALA A 21 -10.40 38.56 -24.73
CA ALA A 21 -9.71 37.32 -24.77
C ALA A 21 -9.22 36.99 -23.33
N ALA A 22 -10.06 37.18 -22.33
CA ALA A 22 -10.11 36.30 -21.22
C ALA A 22 -10.57 34.92 -21.77
N LYS A 23 -9.74 34.24 -22.55
CA LYS A 23 -9.79 32.80 -22.58
C LYS A 23 -9.63 32.41 -21.11
N ALA A 24 -10.77 32.18 -20.45
CA ALA A 24 -10.81 31.30 -19.32
C ALA A 24 -10.10 30.05 -19.85
N GLN A 25 -8.83 29.92 -19.48
CA GLN A 25 -8.07 28.69 -19.58
C GLN A 25 -8.91 27.75 -18.72
N GLN A 26 -9.84 27.03 -19.36
CA GLN A 26 -10.50 25.90 -18.72
C GLN A 26 -9.33 25.06 -18.29
N SER A 27 -8.92 25.20 -17.04
CA SER A 27 -7.94 24.33 -16.44
C SER A 27 -8.52 22.95 -16.62
N THR A 28 -7.95 22.21 -17.57
CA THR A 28 -8.36 20.82 -17.79
C THR A 28 -8.24 20.17 -16.43
N MET A 29 -9.34 19.60 -15.95
CA MET A 29 -9.38 18.91 -14.66
C MET A 29 -8.22 17.92 -14.60
N PRO A 30 -7.30 18.04 -13.62
CA PRO A 30 -6.16 17.16 -13.53
C PRO A 30 -6.58 15.70 -13.37
N VAL A 31 -5.74 14.79 -13.90
CA VAL A 31 -6.03 13.36 -13.96
C VAL A 31 -5.02 12.59 -13.16
N ILE A 32 -5.51 11.78 -12.25
CA ILE A 32 -4.72 10.81 -11.49
C ILE A 32 -4.89 9.44 -12.15
N GLY A 33 -3.78 8.80 -12.54
CA GLY A 33 -3.77 7.38 -12.88
C GLY A 33 -3.54 6.54 -11.62
N TYR A 34 -4.53 5.78 -11.19
CA TYR A 34 -4.44 4.93 -10.00
C TYR A 34 -4.21 3.47 -10.39
N LEU A 35 -3.01 2.95 -10.14
CA LEU A 35 -2.61 1.56 -10.39
C LEU A 35 -2.51 0.80 -9.07
N SER A 36 -3.17 -0.33 -8.96
CA SER A 36 -3.06 -1.19 -7.77
C SER A 36 -2.80 -2.64 -8.14
N GLY A 37 -1.89 -3.30 -7.41
CA GLY A 37 -1.68 -4.75 -7.48
C GLY A 37 -2.84 -5.55 -6.87
N ARG A 38 -3.67 -4.90 -6.05
CA ARG A 38 -4.86 -5.50 -5.40
C ARG A 38 -6.10 -5.40 -6.27
N GLU A 39 -7.20 -5.87 -5.75
CA GLU A 39 -8.55 -5.53 -6.20
C GLU A 39 -8.99 -4.19 -5.61
N ALA A 40 -10.14 -3.68 -6.07
CA ALA A 40 -10.78 -2.50 -5.49
C ALA A 40 -11.08 -2.74 -4.00
N ASN A 41 -10.83 -1.72 -3.18
CA ASN A 41 -11.05 -1.79 -1.73
C ASN A 41 -11.58 -0.46 -1.20
N ASP A 42 -12.87 -0.41 -0.92
CA ASP A 42 -13.58 0.81 -0.52
C ASP A 42 -12.92 1.52 0.67
N LYS A 43 -12.37 0.78 1.63
CA LYS A 43 -11.72 1.39 2.82
C LYS A 43 -10.42 2.09 2.47
N LEU A 44 -9.60 1.49 1.61
CA LEU A 44 -8.32 2.08 1.18
C LEU A 44 -8.55 3.25 0.23
N GLU A 45 -9.50 3.12 -0.70
CA GLU A 45 -9.87 4.19 -1.62
C GLU A 45 -10.51 5.36 -0.87
N ALA A 46 -11.42 5.11 0.07
CA ALA A 46 -11.97 6.15 0.93
C ALA A 46 -10.88 6.86 1.77
N ALA A 47 -9.87 6.13 2.23
CA ALA A 47 -8.74 6.73 2.93
C ALA A 47 -7.89 7.61 1.99
N PHE A 48 -7.60 7.14 0.78
CA PHE A 48 -6.92 7.91 -0.25
C PHE A 48 -7.70 9.19 -0.59
N HIS A 49 -9.02 9.09 -0.80
CA HIS A 49 -9.88 10.25 -1.05
C HIS A 49 -9.90 11.25 0.10
N ARG A 50 -9.87 10.78 1.37
CA ARG A 50 -9.73 11.69 2.52
C ARG A 50 -8.44 12.48 2.46
N GLY A 51 -7.31 11.81 2.20
CA GLY A 51 -6.02 12.49 2.07
C GLY A 51 -5.96 13.46 0.89
N LEU A 52 -6.56 13.08 -0.23
CA LEU A 52 -6.67 13.93 -1.41
C LEU A 52 -7.51 15.20 -1.11
N LYS A 53 -8.63 15.02 -0.37
CA LYS A 53 -9.48 16.12 0.10
C LYS A 53 -8.77 17.05 1.09
N GLU A 54 -7.94 16.51 1.99
CA GLU A 54 -7.10 17.30 2.90
C GLU A 54 -6.17 18.25 2.14
N ALA A 55 -5.73 17.85 0.95
CA ALA A 55 -4.92 18.67 0.05
C ALA A 55 -5.74 19.53 -0.94
N GLY A 56 -7.07 19.59 -0.79
CA GLY A 56 -7.96 20.45 -1.58
C GLY A 56 -8.51 19.84 -2.87
N PHE A 57 -8.33 18.52 -3.10
CA PHE A 57 -8.81 17.85 -4.31
C PHE A 57 -9.94 16.87 -3.99
N ILE A 58 -11.00 16.92 -4.79
CA ILE A 58 -12.19 16.07 -4.64
C ILE A 58 -12.53 15.49 -6.01
N GLU A 59 -12.56 14.14 -6.09
CA GLU A 59 -12.90 13.42 -7.31
C GLU A 59 -14.27 13.86 -7.84
N GLY A 60 -14.35 14.07 -9.16
CA GLY A 60 -15.54 14.51 -9.86
C GLY A 60 -15.84 16.02 -9.73
N GLN A 61 -15.11 16.77 -8.88
CA GLN A 61 -15.25 18.22 -8.74
C GLN A 61 -14.07 18.96 -9.38
N ASN A 62 -12.85 18.68 -8.96
CA ASN A 62 -11.65 19.36 -9.43
C ASN A 62 -10.48 18.41 -9.73
N VAL A 63 -10.70 17.10 -9.69
CA VAL A 63 -9.77 16.04 -10.09
C VAL A 63 -10.55 14.84 -10.61
N ARG A 64 -9.99 14.15 -11.62
CA ARG A 64 -10.48 12.86 -12.12
C ARG A 64 -9.48 11.77 -11.75
N ILE A 65 -9.99 10.57 -11.45
CA ILE A 65 -9.16 9.40 -11.16
C ILE A 65 -9.51 8.28 -12.14
N ASP A 66 -8.51 7.76 -12.84
CA ASP A 66 -8.63 6.61 -13.73
C ASP A 66 -8.02 5.40 -13.02
N TYR A 67 -8.85 4.45 -12.58
CA TYR A 67 -8.43 3.29 -11.78
C TYR A 67 -8.08 2.07 -12.63
N ARG A 68 -7.03 1.34 -12.23
CA ARG A 68 -6.67 0.00 -12.75
C ARG A 68 -6.23 -0.90 -11.61
N TRP A 69 -6.82 -2.09 -11.54
CA TRP A 69 -6.53 -3.10 -10.53
C TRP A 69 -6.03 -4.38 -11.18
N ALA A 70 -4.90 -4.90 -10.71
CA ALA A 70 -4.32 -6.14 -11.20
C ALA A 70 -4.94 -7.40 -10.56
N GLN A 71 -5.68 -7.26 -9.43
CA GLN A 71 -6.38 -8.36 -8.76
C GLN A 71 -5.45 -9.51 -8.36
N GLY A 72 -4.21 -9.17 -7.90
CA GLY A 72 -3.19 -10.17 -7.57
C GLY A 72 -2.46 -10.78 -8.78
N GLN A 73 -2.85 -10.44 -10.00
CA GLN A 73 -2.21 -10.89 -11.25
C GLN A 73 -1.14 -9.88 -11.66
N TYR A 74 0.06 -10.03 -11.11
CA TYR A 74 1.12 -9.03 -11.24
C TYR A 74 1.68 -8.90 -12.66
N ASP A 75 1.58 -9.93 -13.47
CA ASP A 75 1.91 -9.94 -14.91
C ASP A 75 1.07 -8.94 -15.73
N ARG A 76 -0.11 -8.55 -15.24
CA ARG A 76 -0.97 -7.55 -15.89
C ARG A 76 -0.49 -6.10 -15.66
N LEU A 77 0.32 -5.84 -14.63
CA LEU A 77 0.70 -4.47 -14.24
C LEU A 77 1.31 -3.64 -15.38
N PRO A 78 2.25 -4.17 -16.20
CA PRO A 78 2.80 -3.40 -17.33
C PRO A 78 1.73 -2.98 -18.35
N GLY A 79 0.77 -3.85 -18.67
CA GLY A 79 -0.34 -3.54 -19.57
C GLY A 79 -1.28 -2.48 -18.98
N LEU A 80 -1.61 -2.59 -17.70
CA LEU A 80 -2.51 -1.66 -17.01
C LEU A 80 -1.93 -0.25 -16.89
N VAL A 81 -0.63 -0.12 -16.60
CA VAL A 81 0.02 1.20 -16.58
C VAL A 81 0.09 1.80 -17.99
N ALA A 82 0.37 0.98 -19.02
CA ALA A 82 0.34 1.44 -20.40
C ALA A 82 -1.05 1.94 -20.81
N GLU A 83 -2.14 1.30 -20.35
CA GLU A 83 -3.50 1.79 -20.57
C GLU A 83 -3.75 3.15 -19.91
N LEU A 84 -3.30 3.36 -18.67
CA LEU A 84 -3.41 4.63 -17.98
C LEU A 84 -2.70 5.75 -18.77
N LEU A 85 -1.52 5.45 -19.31
CA LEU A 85 -0.68 6.42 -20.03
C LEU A 85 -1.13 6.70 -21.48
N ARG A 86 -2.17 6.03 -22.00
CA ARG A 86 -2.75 6.37 -23.31
C ARG A 86 -3.40 7.77 -23.35
N ARG A 87 -3.70 8.33 -22.20
CA ARG A 87 -4.26 9.66 -22.03
C ARG A 87 -3.31 10.49 -21.15
N PRO A 88 -3.35 11.81 -21.22
CA PRO A 88 -2.60 12.66 -20.30
C PRO A 88 -2.96 12.34 -18.84
N VAL A 89 -1.96 12.05 -18.05
CA VAL A 89 -2.03 11.79 -16.59
C VAL A 89 -1.05 12.74 -15.92
N ASP A 90 -1.51 13.47 -14.91
CA ASP A 90 -0.69 14.44 -14.18
C ASP A 90 0.10 13.79 -13.04
N VAL A 91 -0.45 12.74 -12.41
CA VAL A 91 0.20 11.97 -11.34
C VAL A 91 -0.20 10.50 -11.46
N LEU A 92 0.77 9.59 -11.33
CA LEU A 92 0.53 8.15 -11.15
C LEU A 92 0.56 7.82 -9.66
N VAL A 93 -0.46 7.15 -9.17
CA VAL A 93 -0.51 6.54 -7.83
C VAL A 93 -0.33 5.04 -7.99
N ALA A 94 0.71 4.47 -7.37
CA ALA A 94 1.05 3.06 -7.50
C ALA A 94 0.99 2.37 -6.12
N THR A 95 -0.07 1.59 -5.90
CA THR A 95 -0.36 0.92 -4.62
C THR A 95 -0.42 -0.60 -4.78
N GLY A 96 -0.67 -1.30 -3.69
CA GLY A 96 -0.86 -2.75 -3.74
C GLY A 96 0.42 -3.50 -4.08
N GLY A 97 1.55 -3.04 -3.54
CA GLY A 97 2.82 -3.76 -3.58
C GLY A 97 3.92 -3.13 -4.42
N THR A 98 5.13 -3.64 -4.24
CA THR A 98 6.35 -3.15 -4.88
C THR A 98 6.29 -3.24 -6.40
N LEU A 99 5.68 -4.31 -6.94
CA LEU A 99 5.60 -4.54 -8.39
C LEU A 99 4.78 -3.45 -9.09
N SER A 100 3.73 -2.90 -8.46
CA SER A 100 2.97 -1.77 -9.02
C SER A 100 3.84 -0.51 -9.14
N ALA A 101 4.64 -0.21 -8.10
CA ALA A 101 5.55 0.92 -8.12
C ALA A 101 6.66 0.76 -9.17
N LEU A 102 7.21 -0.44 -9.32
CA LEU A 102 8.21 -0.76 -10.34
C LEU A 102 7.63 -0.65 -11.75
N ALA A 103 6.42 -1.17 -11.98
CA ALA A 103 5.74 -1.04 -13.27
C ALA A 103 5.52 0.44 -13.64
N ALA A 104 5.04 1.26 -12.69
CA ALA A 104 4.89 2.71 -12.89
C ALA A 104 6.24 3.39 -13.19
N LYS A 105 7.28 3.08 -12.41
CA LYS A 105 8.63 3.66 -12.57
C LYS A 105 9.28 3.30 -13.91
N THR A 106 9.04 2.08 -14.39
CA THR A 106 9.55 1.63 -15.70
C THR A 106 8.81 2.31 -16.85
N ALA A 107 7.52 2.60 -16.68
CA ALA A 107 6.66 3.15 -17.73
C ALA A 107 6.89 4.65 -17.99
N THR A 108 7.40 5.40 -16.99
CA THR A 108 7.64 6.85 -17.14
C THR A 108 8.77 7.35 -16.25
N THR A 109 9.54 8.31 -16.80
CA THR A 109 10.57 9.06 -16.07
C THR A 109 10.17 10.50 -15.77
N SER A 110 9.07 10.99 -16.34
CA SER A 110 8.63 12.39 -16.26
C SER A 110 7.36 12.58 -15.43
N ILE A 111 6.38 11.66 -15.53
CA ILE A 111 5.15 11.78 -14.75
C ILE A 111 5.45 11.49 -13.28
N PRO A 112 5.04 12.36 -12.34
CA PRO A 112 5.17 12.12 -10.91
C PRO A 112 4.52 10.81 -10.47
N ILE A 113 5.18 10.06 -9.59
CA ILE A 113 4.70 8.80 -9.05
C ILE A 113 4.61 8.90 -7.54
N VAL A 114 3.44 8.57 -6.98
CA VAL A 114 3.23 8.40 -5.54
C VAL A 114 3.01 6.92 -5.27
N PHE A 115 3.96 6.28 -4.59
CA PHE A 115 3.88 4.84 -4.29
C PHE A 115 3.44 4.56 -2.84
N VAL A 116 2.83 3.37 -2.63
CA VAL A 116 2.61 2.76 -1.31
C VAL A 116 3.12 1.33 -1.36
N ILE A 117 4.25 1.06 -0.68
CA ILE A 117 4.96 -0.21 -0.75
C ILE A 117 5.38 -0.72 0.64
N GLY A 118 5.58 -2.03 0.74
CA GLY A 118 6.13 -2.67 1.94
C GLY A 118 7.66 -2.78 1.96
N SER A 119 8.32 -2.53 0.84
CA SER A 119 9.74 -2.74 0.61
C SER A 119 10.59 -1.50 0.88
N ASP A 120 11.90 -1.69 0.90
CA ASP A 120 12.87 -0.60 0.84
C ASP A 120 12.89 0.03 -0.57
N PRO A 121 12.42 1.28 -0.74
CA PRO A 121 12.36 1.92 -2.06
C PRO A 121 13.74 2.26 -2.64
N ILE A 122 14.78 2.35 -1.81
CA ILE A 122 16.16 2.57 -2.26
C ILE A 122 16.70 1.29 -2.89
N LYS A 123 16.52 0.15 -2.21
CA LYS A 123 16.94 -1.16 -2.71
C LYS A 123 16.34 -1.48 -4.09
N PHE A 124 15.09 -1.07 -4.32
CA PHE A 124 14.39 -1.28 -5.60
C PHE A 124 14.57 -0.16 -6.62
N GLY A 125 15.43 0.83 -6.35
CA GLY A 125 15.73 1.90 -7.29
C GLY A 125 14.56 2.85 -7.56
N LEU A 126 13.57 2.89 -6.70
CA LEU A 126 12.44 3.82 -6.81
C LEU A 126 12.87 5.24 -6.46
N VAL A 127 13.72 5.39 -5.45
CA VAL A 127 14.27 6.66 -4.97
C VAL A 127 15.76 6.54 -4.65
N ALA A 128 16.48 7.67 -4.68
CA ALA A 128 17.89 7.71 -4.33
C ALA A 128 18.11 7.68 -2.81
N SER A 129 17.23 8.34 -2.05
CA SER A 129 17.19 8.30 -0.57
C SER A 129 15.80 8.61 -0.06
N LEU A 130 15.52 8.30 1.21
CA LEU A 130 14.19 8.55 1.80
C LEU A 130 13.94 10.06 1.98
N ASN A 131 14.94 10.80 2.41
CA ASN A 131 14.80 12.24 2.67
C ASN A 131 14.85 13.09 1.40
N ARG A 132 15.51 12.61 0.34
CA ARG A 132 15.64 13.28 -0.97
C ARG A 132 15.46 12.23 -2.06
N PRO A 133 14.23 11.98 -2.50
CA PRO A 133 13.93 10.93 -3.49
C PRO A 133 14.71 11.05 -4.80
N GLY A 134 14.98 12.26 -5.27
CA GLY A 134 15.93 12.53 -6.37
C GLY A 134 15.45 12.10 -7.75
N GLY A 135 14.14 12.02 -7.98
CA GLY A 135 13.58 11.61 -9.27
C GLY A 135 12.09 11.94 -9.35
N ASN A 136 11.37 11.23 -10.23
CA ASN A 136 9.92 11.43 -10.40
C ASN A 136 9.05 10.63 -9.41
N ALA A 137 9.62 9.94 -8.41
CA ALA A 137 8.88 9.08 -7.50
C ALA A 137 9.08 9.48 -6.03
N THR A 138 8.01 9.45 -5.25
CA THR A 138 7.98 9.55 -3.79
C THR A 138 6.81 8.73 -3.25
N GLY A 139 6.58 8.70 -1.95
CA GLY A 139 5.41 7.99 -1.40
C GLY A 139 5.58 7.52 0.03
N VAL A 140 4.96 6.38 0.33
CA VAL A 140 4.96 5.75 1.65
C VAL A 140 5.60 4.37 1.58
N SER A 141 6.55 4.10 2.48
CA SER A 141 7.17 2.80 2.64
C SER A 141 6.97 2.27 4.06
N PHE A 142 6.36 1.10 4.20
CA PHE A 142 6.16 0.43 5.49
C PHE A 142 7.42 -0.24 6.05
N LEU A 143 8.43 -0.52 5.21
CA LEU A 143 9.63 -1.31 5.56
C LEU A 143 9.28 -2.60 6.31
N VAL A 144 8.25 -3.32 5.87
CA VAL A 144 7.74 -4.52 6.57
C VAL A 144 8.79 -5.60 6.76
N ASN A 145 9.83 -5.63 5.93
CA ASN A 145 10.93 -6.61 6.06
C ASN A 145 11.63 -6.52 7.42
N VAL A 146 11.64 -5.34 8.06
CA VAL A 146 12.17 -5.14 9.42
C VAL A 146 11.21 -5.71 10.46
N LEU A 147 9.91 -5.76 10.13
CA LEU A 147 8.87 -6.20 11.06
C LEU A 147 8.69 -7.73 11.11
N THR A 148 9.12 -8.43 10.06
CA THR A 148 8.89 -9.89 9.94
C THR A 148 9.52 -10.67 11.10
N ALA A 149 10.70 -10.24 11.55
CA ALA A 149 11.33 -10.82 12.75
C ALA A 149 10.49 -10.56 14.01
N LYS A 150 9.97 -9.33 14.19
CA LYS A 150 9.11 -8.98 15.33
C LYS A 150 7.77 -9.72 15.30
N GLN A 151 7.16 -9.86 14.13
CA GLN A 151 5.97 -10.68 13.94
C GLN A 151 6.21 -12.14 14.34
N PHE A 152 7.36 -12.69 13.95
CA PHE A 152 7.77 -14.04 14.32
C PHE A 152 7.97 -14.20 15.84
N GLU A 153 8.63 -13.22 16.49
CA GLU A 153 8.78 -13.21 17.96
C GLU A 153 7.43 -13.16 18.68
N LEU A 154 6.52 -12.27 18.26
CA LEU A 154 5.17 -12.15 18.83
C LEU A 154 4.37 -13.45 18.66
N LEU A 155 4.51 -14.12 17.50
CA LEU A 155 3.89 -15.41 17.27
C LEU A 155 4.46 -16.48 18.23
N HIS A 156 5.77 -16.49 18.43
CA HIS A 156 6.39 -17.42 19.38
C HIS A 156 5.98 -17.11 20.83
N GLU A 157 5.84 -15.84 21.21
CA GLU A 157 5.30 -15.46 22.53
C GLU A 157 3.84 -15.95 22.71
N MET A 158 3.01 -15.96 21.65
CA MET A 158 1.66 -16.51 21.68
C MET A 158 1.65 -18.04 21.84
N VAL A 159 2.59 -18.74 21.22
CA VAL A 159 2.73 -20.20 21.25
C VAL A 159 4.13 -20.62 21.71
N PRO A 160 4.48 -20.43 23.01
CA PRO A 160 5.87 -20.58 23.48
C PRO A 160 6.40 -22.03 23.47
N ARG A 161 5.51 -23.01 23.26
CA ARG A 161 5.87 -24.43 23.11
C ARG A 161 6.08 -24.85 21.65
N ALA A 162 5.89 -23.92 20.70
CA ALA A 162 6.09 -24.19 19.29
C ALA A 162 7.53 -24.65 19.02
N LYS A 163 7.69 -25.63 18.14
CA LYS A 163 8.98 -26.16 17.66
C LYS A 163 9.12 -25.97 16.16
N LEU A 164 8.01 -26.07 15.42
CA LEU A 164 7.95 -25.92 13.97
C LEU A 164 6.95 -24.82 13.60
N ILE A 165 7.45 -23.77 12.95
CA ILE A 165 6.62 -22.68 12.44
C ILE A 165 6.64 -22.70 10.91
N GLY A 166 5.44 -22.61 10.30
CA GLY A 166 5.28 -22.38 8.88
C GLY A 166 5.53 -20.93 8.53
N PHE A 167 6.08 -20.67 7.36
CA PHE A 167 6.16 -19.33 6.76
C PHE A 167 5.58 -19.38 5.36
N LEU A 168 4.39 -18.82 5.19
CA LEU A 168 3.69 -18.78 3.90
C LEU A 168 4.17 -17.56 3.10
N VAL A 169 4.71 -17.80 1.91
CA VAL A 169 5.28 -16.76 1.05
C VAL A 169 4.76 -16.86 -0.38
N ASN A 170 4.64 -15.71 -1.04
CA ASN A 170 4.39 -15.67 -2.48
C ASN A 170 5.74 -15.60 -3.22
N PRO A 171 6.12 -16.64 -4.01
CA PRO A 171 7.42 -16.67 -4.67
C PRO A 171 7.58 -15.58 -5.74
N THR A 172 6.49 -14.98 -6.22
CA THR A 172 6.53 -13.88 -7.19
C THR A 172 6.74 -12.51 -6.55
N ASN A 173 6.65 -12.41 -5.21
CA ASN A 173 6.93 -11.17 -4.49
C ASN A 173 8.44 -10.94 -4.41
N PRO A 174 8.96 -9.78 -4.85
CA PRO A 174 10.40 -9.50 -4.87
C PRO A 174 11.04 -9.42 -3.48
N ASN A 175 10.22 -9.38 -2.40
CA ASN A 175 10.72 -9.40 -1.02
C ASN A 175 10.89 -10.80 -0.44
N THR A 176 10.30 -11.83 -1.06
CA THR A 176 10.22 -13.20 -0.51
C THR A 176 11.57 -13.72 -0.06
N GLU A 177 12.61 -13.52 -0.85
CA GLU A 177 13.95 -13.99 -0.49
C GLU A 177 14.51 -13.27 0.75
N SER A 178 14.37 -11.93 0.82
CA SER A 178 14.84 -11.16 1.97
C SER A 178 14.05 -11.48 3.23
N ASP A 179 12.75 -11.60 3.13
CA ASP A 179 11.85 -11.92 4.25
C ASP A 179 12.15 -13.33 4.78
N THR A 180 12.33 -14.28 3.87
CA THR A 180 12.71 -15.66 4.23
C THR A 180 14.06 -15.71 4.96
N ARG A 181 15.07 -14.94 4.53
CA ARG A 181 16.35 -14.85 5.24
C ARG A 181 16.17 -14.30 6.65
N ASN A 182 15.40 -13.24 6.82
CA ASN A 182 15.14 -12.60 8.12
C ASN A 182 14.40 -13.52 9.08
N VAL A 183 13.34 -14.20 8.62
CA VAL A 183 12.58 -15.16 9.44
C VAL A 183 13.45 -16.35 9.80
N ARG A 184 14.27 -16.83 8.87
CA ARG A 184 15.18 -17.96 9.13
C ARG A 184 16.23 -17.62 10.18
N ALA A 185 16.74 -16.38 10.17
CA ALA A 185 17.66 -15.89 11.19
C ALA A 185 16.96 -15.79 12.57
N ALA A 186 15.72 -15.24 12.61
CA ALA A 186 14.93 -15.16 13.84
C ALA A 186 14.59 -16.56 14.39
N ALA A 187 14.18 -17.50 13.54
CA ALA A 187 13.92 -18.88 13.95
C ALA A 187 15.16 -19.55 14.53
N GLY A 188 16.33 -19.38 13.89
CA GLY A 188 17.60 -19.90 14.37
C GLY A 188 17.99 -19.34 15.74
N SER A 189 17.78 -18.04 15.99
CA SER A 189 18.08 -17.41 17.29
C SER A 189 17.19 -17.94 18.44
N LEU A 190 15.99 -18.41 18.12
CA LEU A 190 15.02 -18.97 19.07
C LEU A 190 15.07 -20.51 19.13
N GLY A 191 15.94 -21.16 18.36
CA GLY A 191 16.04 -22.62 18.30
C GLY A 191 14.82 -23.31 17.67
N LEU A 192 14.10 -22.61 16.80
CA LEU A 192 12.88 -23.07 16.13
C LEU A 192 13.17 -23.59 14.73
N LEU A 193 12.39 -24.59 14.30
CA LEU A 193 12.38 -25.07 12.93
C LEU A 193 11.44 -24.18 12.09
N LEU A 194 11.88 -23.84 10.87
CA LEU A 194 11.11 -23.06 9.93
C LEU A 194 10.81 -23.88 8.67
N ASN A 195 9.54 -24.02 8.33
CA ASN A 195 9.11 -24.55 7.04
C ASN A 195 8.57 -23.42 6.16
N VAL A 196 9.22 -23.17 5.02
CA VAL A 196 8.82 -22.15 4.06
C VAL A 196 7.92 -22.79 3.00
N LEU A 197 6.71 -22.24 2.84
CA LEU A 197 5.71 -22.75 1.91
C LEU A 197 5.41 -21.68 0.87
N ASN A 198 5.50 -22.06 -0.39
CA ASN A 198 5.21 -21.18 -1.52
C ASN A 198 3.73 -21.27 -1.90
N ALA A 199 3.07 -20.12 -2.09
CA ALA A 199 1.71 -20.06 -2.61
C ALA A 199 1.53 -18.83 -3.48
N SER A 200 1.11 -19.05 -4.73
CA SER A 200 0.78 -18.01 -5.72
C SER A 200 -0.61 -18.20 -6.33
N SER A 201 -1.32 -19.24 -5.93
CA SER A 201 -2.70 -19.55 -6.31
C SER A 201 -3.52 -19.99 -5.09
N GLU A 202 -4.85 -19.99 -5.20
CA GLU A 202 -5.75 -20.50 -4.16
C GLU A 202 -5.45 -21.97 -3.83
N HIS A 203 -5.19 -22.77 -4.85
CA HIS A 203 -4.82 -24.17 -4.69
C HIS A 203 -3.50 -24.34 -3.91
N ASP A 204 -2.51 -23.46 -4.14
CA ASP A 204 -1.24 -23.52 -3.40
C ASP A 204 -1.45 -23.19 -1.92
N ILE A 205 -2.37 -22.26 -1.59
CA ILE A 205 -2.72 -21.94 -0.20
C ILE A 205 -3.30 -23.19 0.47
N ASP A 206 -4.27 -23.85 -0.17
CA ASP A 206 -4.88 -25.10 0.37
C ASP A 206 -3.80 -26.19 0.57
N ALA A 207 -2.93 -26.38 -0.41
CA ALA A 207 -1.83 -27.34 -0.35
C ALA A 207 -0.83 -27.01 0.77
N ALA A 208 -0.52 -25.73 0.99
CA ALA A 208 0.35 -25.30 2.06
C ALA A 208 -0.21 -25.65 3.45
N PHE A 209 -1.52 -25.39 3.68
CA PHE A 209 -2.17 -25.76 4.95
C PHE A 209 -2.24 -27.27 5.16
N ALA A 210 -2.50 -28.06 4.10
CA ALA A 210 -2.46 -29.50 4.17
C ALA A 210 -1.06 -30.03 4.54
N ALA A 211 -0.01 -29.44 3.94
CA ALA A 211 1.38 -29.80 4.27
C ALA A 211 1.75 -29.43 5.71
N LEU A 212 1.33 -28.25 6.21
CA LEU A 212 1.54 -27.85 7.60
C LEU A 212 0.86 -28.81 8.58
N ALA A 213 -0.37 -29.24 8.29
CA ALA A 213 -1.08 -30.20 9.13
C ALA A 213 -0.40 -31.58 9.15
N GLN A 214 0.09 -32.08 8.00
CA GLN A 214 0.84 -33.34 7.93
C GLN A 214 2.13 -33.27 8.72
N GLN A 215 2.81 -32.15 8.70
CA GLN A 215 4.08 -31.93 9.42
C GLN A 215 3.86 -31.57 10.89
N ARG A 216 2.60 -31.40 11.33
CA ARG A 216 2.23 -30.97 12.67
C ARG A 216 2.92 -29.65 13.05
N ALA A 217 2.87 -28.67 12.13
CA ALA A 217 3.34 -27.33 12.42
C ALA A 217 2.53 -26.71 13.57
N ASP A 218 3.20 -26.01 14.46
CA ASP A 218 2.60 -25.45 15.68
C ASP A 218 1.97 -24.08 15.45
N ALA A 219 2.45 -23.34 14.44
CA ALA A 219 1.97 -22.00 14.10
C ALA A 219 2.35 -21.61 12.65
N LEU A 220 1.74 -20.54 12.16
CA LEU A 220 1.98 -20.03 10.82
C LEU A 220 2.23 -18.51 10.86
N LEU A 221 3.29 -18.06 10.21
CA LEU A 221 3.49 -16.67 9.83
C LEU A 221 3.12 -16.50 8.36
N VAL A 222 2.26 -15.53 8.04
CA VAL A 222 1.91 -15.17 6.65
C VAL A 222 2.69 -13.94 6.24
N SER A 223 3.47 -14.06 5.16
CA SER A 223 4.26 -12.93 4.66
C SER A 223 3.38 -11.78 4.18
N THR A 224 3.95 -10.57 4.19
CA THR A 224 3.26 -9.39 3.68
C THR A 224 3.22 -9.42 2.16
N ASP A 225 2.08 -9.81 1.62
CA ASP A 225 1.84 -9.86 0.17
C ASP A 225 0.41 -9.41 -0.15
N PRO A 226 0.19 -8.56 -1.17
CA PRO A 226 -1.16 -8.17 -1.60
C PRO A 226 -2.05 -9.36 -1.95
N TYR A 227 -1.49 -10.44 -2.51
CA TYR A 227 -2.22 -11.65 -2.84
C TYR A 227 -2.86 -12.29 -1.60
N PHE A 228 -2.11 -12.46 -0.50
CA PHE A 228 -2.66 -13.01 0.75
C PHE A 228 -3.67 -12.09 1.43
N GLN A 229 -3.63 -10.78 1.16
CA GLN A 229 -4.64 -9.84 1.65
C GLN A 229 -5.95 -9.97 0.88
N ILE A 230 -5.90 -10.19 -0.44
CA ILE A 230 -7.09 -10.49 -1.26
C ILE A 230 -7.71 -11.83 -0.81
N ARG A 231 -6.89 -12.77 -0.34
CA ARG A 231 -7.30 -14.11 0.13
C ARG A 231 -7.41 -14.21 1.66
N ALA A 232 -7.61 -13.07 2.36
CA ALA A 232 -7.65 -13.03 3.82
C ALA A 232 -8.68 -14.00 4.40
N ASP A 233 -9.89 -14.05 3.81
CA ASP A 233 -10.97 -14.95 4.24
C ASP A 233 -10.59 -16.42 4.06
N GLN A 234 -9.98 -16.80 2.92
CA GLN A 234 -9.51 -18.17 2.68
C GLN A 234 -8.45 -18.57 3.70
N VAL A 235 -7.44 -17.72 3.90
CA VAL A 235 -6.33 -18.01 4.84
C VAL A 235 -6.85 -18.11 6.28
N ALA A 236 -7.75 -17.21 6.70
CA ALA A 236 -8.35 -17.25 8.03
C ALA A 236 -9.22 -18.51 8.24
N ALA A 237 -10.04 -18.87 7.24
CA ALA A 237 -10.87 -20.09 7.31
C ALA A 237 -10.02 -21.37 7.38
N LEU A 238 -8.93 -21.45 6.61
CA LEU A 238 -8.01 -22.59 6.66
C LEU A 238 -7.25 -22.63 7.99
N ALA A 239 -6.80 -21.49 8.51
CA ALA A 239 -6.17 -21.41 9.83
C ALA A 239 -7.12 -21.93 10.93
N ALA A 240 -8.39 -21.51 10.90
CA ALA A 240 -9.39 -22.02 11.83
C ALA A 240 -9.65 -23.51 11.67
N ARG A 241 -9.82 -24.00 10.42
CA ARG A 241 -10.06 -25.43 10.12
C ARG A 241 -8.95 -26.34 10.62
N HIS A 242 -7.70 -25.90 10.46
CA HIS A 242 -6.51 -26.67 10.86
C HIS A 242 -6.05 -26.38 12.30
N ALA A 243 -6.82 -25.61 13.07
CA ALA A 243 -6.47 -25.14 14.41
C ALA A 243 -5.04 -24.53 14.44
N MET A 244 -4.69 -23.72 13.45
CA MET A 244 -3.36 -23.17 13.22
C MET A 244 -3.26 -21.75 13.77
N PRO A 245 -2.55 -21.50 14.88
CA PRO A 245 -2.24 -20.15 15.34
C PRO A 245 -1.49 -19.38 14.25
N THR A 246 -2.02 -18.24 13.84
CA THR A 246 -1.50 -17.54 12.67
C THR A 246 -1.27 -16.07 12.95
N MET A 247 -0.05 -15.60 12.62
CA MET A 247 0.32 -14.18 12.59
C MET A 247 0.19 -13.63 11.19
N TYR A 248 -0.46 -12.48 11.09
CA TYR A 248 -0.64 -11.71 9.86
C TYR A 248 0.07 -10.35 9.96
N SER A 249 0.20 -9.66 8.83
CA SER A 249 0.72 -8.31 8.83
C SER A 249 -0.34 -7.28 9.23
N PHE A 250 -1.53 -7.33 8.68
CA PHE A 250 -2.51 -6.26 8.81
C PHE A 250 -3.76 -6.66 9.58
N ARG A 251 -4.35 -5.65 10.26
CA ARG A 251 -5.57 -5.82 11.07
C ARG A 251 -6.77 -6.37 10.28
N GLU A 252 -6.82 -6.11 8.97
CA GLU A 252 -7.87 -6.61 8.09
C GLU A 252 -7.95 -8.13 8.10
N ASN A 253 -6.81 -8.83 8.19
CA ASN A 253 -6.75 -10.28 8.33
C ASN A 253 -7.34 -10.76 9.67
N VAL A 254 -7.13 -9.97 10.74
CA VAL A 254 -7.68 -10.28 12.07
C VAL A 254 -9.18 -10.04 12.10
N THR A 255 -9.68 -8.98 11.45
CA THR A 255 -11.14 -8.73 11.32
C THR A 255 -11.83 -9.77 10.45
N ALA A 256 -11.11 -10.41 9.52
CA ALA A 256 -11.59 -11.57 8.74
C ALA A 256 -11.60 -12.90 9.54
N GLY A 257 -11.23 -12.87 10.83
CA GLY A 257 -11.23 -14.03 11.72
C GLY A 257 -9.84 -14.58 12.08
N GLY A 258 -8.76 -13.93 11.62
CA GLY A 258 -7.39 -14.28 11.98
C GLY A 258 -7.08 -14.04 13.46
N LEU A 259 -5.99 -14.65 13.96
CA LEU A 259 -5.62 -14.60 15.38
C LEU A 259 -4.98 -13.29 15.80
N MET A 260 -3.94 -12.85 15.10
CA MET A 260 -3.20 -11.65 15.48
C MET A 260 -2.46 -11.02 14.30
N SER A 261 -2.22 -9.69 14.38
CA SER A 261 -1.45 -8.97 13.36
C SER A 261 -0.58 -7.87 13.97
N TYR A 262 0.52 -7.56 13.30
CA TYR A 262 1.41 -6.47 13.70
C TYR A 262 2.01 -5.79 12.47
N ALA A 263 1.59 -4.55 12.19
CA ALA A 263 2.13 -3.70 11.13
C ALA A 263 1.67 -2.24 11.29
N PRO A 264 2.22 -1.29 10.51
CA PRO A 264 1.62 0.04 10.37
C PRO A 264 0.25 0.00 9.72
N SER A 265 -0.57 1.02 10.00
CA SER A 265 -1.89 1.16 9.38
C SER A 265 -1.80 1.37 7.87
N ILE A 266 -2.29 0.41 7.11
CA ILE A 266 -2.37 0.52 5.65
C ILE A 266 -3.37 1.59 5.21
N THR A 267 -4.40 1.83 6.03
CA THR A 267 -5.40 2.86 5.80
C THR A 267 -4.78 4.26 5.95
N ASP A 268 -3.91 4.47 6.95
CA ASP A 268 -3.19 5.74 7.08
C ASP A 268 -2.20 5.95 5.93
N ALA A 269 -1.52 4.90 5.47
CA ALA A 269 -0.65 5.02 4.31
C ALA A 269 -1.40 5.39 3.01
N ALA A 270 -2.60 4.84 2.81
CA ALA A 270 -3.45 5.24 1.69
C ALA A 270 -3.85 6.72 1.79
N ARG A 271 -4.19 7.20 3.01
CA ARG A 271 -4.47 8.62 3.26
C ARG A 271 -3.26 9.50 2.96
N GLN A 272 -2.08 9.13 3.43
CA GLN A 272 -0.83 9.86 3.16
C GLN A 272 -0.51 9.93 1.66
N ALA A 273 -0.76 8.84 0.92
CA ALA A 273 -0.62 8.84 -0.53
C ALA A 273 -1.57 9.85 -1.18
N GLY A 274 -2.82 9.97 -0.69
CA GLY A 274 -3.78 10.98 -1.13
C GLY A 274 -3.27 12.40 -0.88
N VAL A 275 -2.74 12.68 0.32
CA VAL A 275 -2.14 13.98 0.67
C VAL A 275 -0.97 14.32 -0.28
N TYR A 276 -0.06 13.36 -0.52
CA TYR A 276 1.08 13.58 -1.40
C TYR A 276 0.67 13.79 -2.85
N THR A 277 -0.32 13.04 -3.32
CA THR A 277 -0.89 13.22 -4.66
C THR A 277 -1.46 14.63 -4.82
N GLY A 278 -2.23 15.10 -3.86
CA GLY A 278 -2.77 16.46 -3.90
C GLY A 278 -1.70 17.55 -3.82
N ARG A 279 -0.65 17.37 -3.00
CA ARG A 279 0.49 18.30 -2.94
C ARG A 279 1.22 18.41 -4.28
N ILE A 280 1.37 17.28 -4.99
CA ILE A 280 1.98 17.27 -6.33
C ILE A 280 1.06 17.97 -7.34
N LEU A 281 -0.24 17.73 -7.31
CA LEU A 281 -1.21 18.45 -8.14
C LEU A 281 -1.24 19.96 -7.87
N ALA A 282 -0.91 20.37 -6.62
CA ALA A 282 -0.75 21.77 -6.22
C ALA A 282 0.64 22.37 -6.61
N GLY A 283 1.48 21.60 -7.33
CA GLY A 283 2.75 22.10 -7.90
C GLY A 283 4.02 21.72 -7.14
N GLN A 284 3.93 20.90 -6.08
CA GLN A 284 5.15 20.36 -5.45
C GLN A 284 5.76 19.25 -6.30
N THR A 285 7.07 19.09 -6.23
CA THR A 285 7.76 18.02 -6.98
C THR A 285 8.00 16.80 -6.10
N PRO A 286 8.06 15.58 -6.65
CA PRO A 286 8.42 14.39 -5.87
C PRO A 286 9.76 14.53 -5.14
N THR A 287 10.71 15.28 -5.70
CA THR A 287 12.02 15.53 -5.09
C THR A 287 11.96 16.31 -3.78
N ASP A 288 10.91 17.11 -3.59
CA ASP A 288 10.70 17.94 -2.39
C ASP A 288 9.90 17.21 -1.30
N LEU A 289 9.42 16.01 -1.61
CA LEU A 289 8.57 15.21 -0.73
C LEU A 289 9.35 13.98 -0.24
N PRO A 290 9.85 13.98 1.01
CA PRO A 290 10.50 12.81 1.59
C PRO A 290 9.57 11.59 1.58
N VAL A 291 10.15 10.39 1.41
CA VAL A 291 9.37 9.15 1.57
C VAL A 291 8.90 9.03 3.02
N VAL A 292 7.59 8.92 3.21
CA VAL A 292 6.99 8.73 4.54
C VAL A 292 7.26 7.32 5.03
N GLN A 293 7.73 7.22 6.25
CA GLN A 293 7.79 5.98 7.01
C GLN A 293 6.79 6.07 8.17
N PRO A 294 5.79 5.20 8.26
CA PRO A 294 4.90 5.16 9.41
C PRO A 294 5.67 4.91 10.70
N THR A 295 5.35 5.67 11.73
CA THR A 295 5.95 5.54 13.07
C THR A 295 5.02 4.86 14.07
N LYS A 296 3.73 4.76 13.71
CA LYS A 296 2.72 4.10 14.53
C LYS A 296 2.44 2.71 13.97
N PHE A 297 2.60 1.70 14.82
CA PHE A 297 2.29 0.30 14.54
C PHE A 297 0.98 -0.05 15.24
N GLU A 298 0.26 -1.02 14.70
CA GLU A 298 -0.96 -1.57 15.24
C GLU A 298 -0.75 -3.05 15.56
N PHE A 299 -0.81 -3.41 16.84
CA PHE A 299 -0.82 -4.77 17.30
C PHE A 299 -2.25 -5.16 17.67
N VAL A 300 -2.84 -6.08 16.92
CA VAL A 300 -4.24 -6.49 17.09
C VAL A 300 -4.29 -7.98 17.43
N ILE A 301 -5.11 -8.32 18.43
CA ILE A 301 -5.35 -9.71 18.86
C ILE A 301 -6.86 -9.99 18.84
N ASN A 302 -7.25 -11.17 18.34
CA ASN A 302 -8.63 -11.63 18.31
C ASN A 302 -8.83 -12.74 19.36
N LEU A 303 -9.52 -12.42 20.46
CA LEU A 303 -9.80 -13.37 21.55
C LEU A 303 -10.77 -14.47 21.14
N ARG A 304 -11.69 -14.21 20.20
CA ARG A 304 -12.57 -15.29 19.66
C ARG A 304 -11.75 -16.34 18.94
N ALA A 305 -10.80 -15.90 18.10
CA ALA A 305 -9.90 -16.81 17.42
C ALA A 305 -8.99 -17.54 18.42
N ALA A 306 -8.42 -16.83 19.39
CA ALA A 306 -7.61 -17.47 20.44
C ALA A 306 -8.40 -18.54 21.22
N LYS A 307 -9.64 -18.23 21.62
CA LYS A 307 -10.54 -19.18 22.30
C LYS A 307 -10.87 -20.38 21.42
N ALA A 308 -11.17 -20.18 20.15
CA ALA A 308 -11.45 -21.27 19.19
C ALA A 308 -10.23 -22.18 19.01
N LEU A 309 -9.01 -21.64 19.11
CA LEU A 309 -7.77 -22.37 19.05
C LEU A 309 -7.33 -22.95 20.42
N SER A 310 -8.16 -22.80 21.47
CA SER A 310 -7.84 -23.21 22.84
C SER A 310 -6.53 -22.59 23.38
N LEU A 311 -6.23 -21.37 22.94
CA LEU A 311 -5.06 -20.61 23.36
C LEU A 311 -5.41 -19.67 24.52
N THR A 312 -4.54 -19.66 25.52
CA THR A 312 -4.53 -18.60 26.53
C THR A 312 -3.58 -17.50 26.06
N VAL A 313 -4.10 -16.30 25.83
CA VAL A 313 -3.27 -15.17 25.41
C VAL A 313 -2.45 -14.70 26.61
N PRO A 314 -1.12 -14.64 26.51
CA PRO A 314 -0.28 -14.15 27.59
C PRO A 314 -0.59 -12.68 27.94
N ASP A 315 -0.63 -12.34 29.26
CA ASP A 315 -0.91 -10.98 29.74
C ASP A 315 0.02 -9.94 29.11
N LYS A 316 1.28 -10.29 28.89
CA LYS A 316 2.27 -9.44 28.22
C LYS A 316 1.79 -9.00 26.81
N LEU A 317 1.18 -9.91 26.05
CA LEU A 317 0.66 -9.61 24.71
C LEU A 317 -0.63 -8.78 24.79
N LEU A 318 -1.50 -9.05 25.76
CA LEU A 318 -2.71 -8.25 25.97
C LEU A 318 -2.38 -6.79 26.33
N VAL A 319 -1.38 -6.58 27.20
CA VAL A 319 -0.92 -5.22 27.57
C VAL A 319 -0.23 -4.52 26.39
N ALA A 320 0.44 -5.26 25.52
CA ALA A 320 1.13 -4.71 24.35
C ALA A 320 0.21 -4.45 23.16
N ALA A 321 -1.00 -5.03 23.15
CA ALA A 321 -1.95 -4.87 22.05
C ALA A 321 -2.56 -3.47 22.03
N ASP A 322 -2.60 -2.86 20.84
CA ASP A 322 -3.31 -1.59 20.61
C ASP A 322 -4.83 -1.81 20.51
N GLU A 323 -5.24 -3.02 20.08
CA GLU A 323 -6.64 -3.40 19.94
C GLU A 323 -6.83 -4.89 20.25
N VAL A 324 -7.87 -5.20 21.01
CA VAL A 324 -8.30 -6.56 21.32
C VAL A 324 -9.73 -6.72 20.82
N ILE A 325 -9.97 -7.68 19.89
CA ILE A 325 -11.28 -8.01 19.33
C ILE A 325 -11.88 -9.14 20.17
N GLU A 326 -13.07 -8.90 20.73
CA GLU A 326 -13.84 -9.83 21.56
C GLU A 326 -14.99 -10.51 20.80
#